data_6979276b44a076b7c67ac6edef12328f
#
_entry.id   6979276b44a076b7c67ac6edef12328f
#
_cell.length_a   1.000
_cell.length_b   1.000
_cell.length_c   1.000
_cell.angle_alpha   90.00
_cell.angle_beta   90.00
_cell.angle_gamma   90.00
#
_symmetry.space_group_name_H-M   'P 1'
#
loop_
_entity.id
_entity.type
_entity.pdbx_description
1 polymer ?
#
loop_
_entity_poly.entity_id
_entity_poly.type
_entity_poly.pdbx_seq_one_letter_code
_entity_poly.pdbx_strand_id
1 'polypeptide(L)'
;EGLIAYKTLEELLADKDIDTVLIATPNNTHKDYAIAAMRAGKNVICEKPAAMNAGEFAEMMAAAKENGVFLTAHQNRRMDADYRIMKRIYDENMLGEVFRIESRVQGSRGIADTWRRKKEFGGGMLYDWGVHLIDQLLYMVNSPVVSVYAEFQYISQQEVDDNVRLSLTFQNGMSALVEIGTCNYIMLPLWYMAGKTGTAQIDYWNLEGRMNLLIDNDIKFEDEIPNTLVGPSITLAPRSEDTMQVVPLPAAEVDKGYFYHNLLDVLDNGTELWVKPEEVLRSMQIVDLAFVSFKEKNVITCNI
;
A
#
# COMPACT_ATOMS: atom_id res chain seq x y z
N GLU A 1 -4.60 -7.19 33.44
CA GLU A 1 -4.51 -8.34 34.33
C GLU A 1 -3.32 -9.19 33.91
N GLY A 2 -2.28 -9.28 34.75
CA GLY A 2 -1.07 -10.07 34.48
C GLY A 2 -0.03 -9.43 33.55
N LEU A 3 -0.20 -8.17 33.14
CA LEU A 3 0.78 -7.47 32.33
C LEU A 3 1.95 -6.98 33.20
N ILE A 4 3.17 -7.25 32.75
CA ILE A 4 4.40 -6.76 33.36
C ILE A 4 4.82 -5.48 32.62
N ALA A 5 5.08 -4.41 33.37
CA ALA A 5 5.60 -3.17 32.81
C ALA A 5 7.09 -3.05 33.15
N TYR A 6 7.92 -2.98 32.11
CA TYR A 6 9.37 -2.71 32.27
C TYR A 6 9.63 -1.21 32.26
N LYS A 7 10.61 -0.77 33.02
CA LYS A 7 10.97 0.66 33.08
C LYS A 7 11.91 1.06 31.94
N THR A 8 12.70 0.11 31.46
CA THR A 8 13.67 0.35 30.38
C THR A 8 13.60 -0.77 29.33
N LEU A 9 14.14 -0.49 28.15
CA LEU A 9 14.28 -1.49 27.09
C LEU A 9 15.18 -2.64 27.53
N GLU A 10 16.26 -2.35 28.25
CA GLU A 10 17.22 -3.34 28.71
C GLU A 10 16.56 -4.35 29.67
N GLU A 11 15.71 -3.87 30.58
CA GLU A 11 14.93 -4.75 31.47
C GLU A 11 14.03 -5.69 30.67
N LEU A 12 13.32 -5.17 29.67
CA LEU A 12 12.46 -5.97 28.78
C LEU A 12 13.28 -7.01 28.01
N LEU A 13 14.40 -6.60 27.42
CA LEU A 13 15.23 -7.48 26.59
C LEU A 13 15.95 -8.57 27.42
N ALA A 14 16.21 -8.32 28.71
CA ALA A 14 16.83 -9.29 29.62
C ALA A 14 15.86 -10.39 30.06
N ASP A 15 14.54 -10.19 29.92
CA ASP A 15 13.54 -11.19 30.29
C ASP A 15 13.58 -12.35 29.31
N LYS A 16 13.79 -13.57 29.86
CA LYS A 16 13.90 -14.81 29.08
C LYS A 16 12.56 -15.39 28.66
N ASP A 17 11.46 -14.97 29.29
CA ASP A 17 10.13 -15.40 28.98
C ASP A 17 9.52 -14.65 27.79
N ILE A 18 10.21 -13.59 27.31
CA ILE A 18 9.86 -12.85 26.10
C ILE A 18 10.69 -13.42 24.94
N ASP A 19 10.03 -13.91 23.91
CA ASP A 19 10.63 -14.38 22.65
C ASP A 19 10.45 -13.40 21.49
N THR A 20 9.44 -12.55 21.54
CA THR A 20 9.05 -11.65 20.44
C THR A 20 8.73 -10.25 20.98
N VAL A 21 9.25 -9.22 20.29
CA VAL A 21 9.03 -7.82 20.63
C VAL A 21 8.31 -7.11 19.49
N LEU A 22 7.19 -6.43 19.82
CA LEU A 22 6.51 -5.53 18.91
C LEU A 22 6.99 -4.10 19.17
N ILE A 23 7.49 -3.44 18.11
CA ILE A 23 7.97 -2.05 18.17
C ILE A 23 6.89 -1.15 17.59
N ALA A 24 6.34 -0.29 18.45
CA ALA A 24 5.26 0.65 18.12
C ALA A 24 5.58 2.06 18.64
N THR A 25 6.81 2.48 18.44
CA THR A 25 7.38 3.77 18.83
C THR A 25 7.32 4.77 17.65
N PRO A 26 7.80 6.02 17.76
CA PRO A 26 7.96 6.86 16.58
C PRO A 26 8.94 6.26 15.56
N ASN A 27 8.67 6.47 14.27
CA ASN A 27 9.34 5.78 13.16
C ASN A 27 10.87 5.87 13.19
N ASN A 28 11.42 7.01 13.61
CA ASN A 28 12.87 7.25 13.69
C ASN A 28 13.60 6.39 14.73
N THR A 29 12.88 5.68 15.57
CA THR A 29 13.47 4.79 16.61
C THR A 29 13.35 3.31 16.27
N HIS A 30 12.61 2.97 15.20
CA HIS A 30 12.33 1.59 14.84
C HIS A 30 13.60 0.76 14.62
N LYS A 31 14.54 1.27 13.81
CA LYS A 31 15.80 0.58 13.53
C LYS A 31 16.59 0.23 14.79
N ASP A 32 16.83 1.22 15.63
CA ASP A 32 17.71 1.04 16.79
C ASP A 32 17.11 0.06 17.79
N TYR A 33 15.81 0.16 18.05
CA TYR A 33 15.13 -0.76 18.96
C TYR A 33 15.00 -2.16 18.37
N ALA A 34 14.75 -2.29 17.07
CA ALA A 34 14.70 -3.58 16.39
C ALA A 34 16.04 -4.29 16.44
N ILE A 35 17.14 -3.60 16.11
CA ILE A 35 18.48 -4.17 16.15
C ILE A 35 18.86 -4.56 17.59
N ALA A 36 18.53 -3.74 18.60
CA ALA A 36 18.78 -4.07 19.99
C ALA A 36 18.02 -5.34 20.43
N ALA A 37 16.74 -5.46 20.05
CA ALA A 37 15.92 -6.63 20.34
C ALA A 37 16.47 -7.90 19.67
N MET A 38 16.82 -7.82 18.38
CA MET A 38 17.36 -8.94 17.62
C MET A 38 18.71 -9.41 18.17
N ARG A 39 19.60 -8.48 18.59
CA ARG A 39 20.86 -8.81 19.27
C ARG A 39 20.66 -9.48 20.63
N ALA A 40 19.54 -9.21 21.30
CA ALA A 40 19.12 -9.92 22.51
C ALA A 40 18.43 -11.27 22.23
N GLY A 41 18.43 -11.73 20.98
CA GLY A 41 17.82 -13.00 20.56
C GLY A 41 16.29 -12.96 20.46
N LYS A 42 15.69 -11.77 20.36
CA LYS A 42 14.22 -11.64 20.25
C LYS A 42 13.82 -11.52 18.80
N ASN A 43 12.72 -12.17 18.43
CA ASN A 43 12.01 -11.93 17.17
C ASN A 43 11.41 -10.52 17.19
N VAL A 44 11.28 -9.90 16.02
CA VAL A 44 10.80 -8.53 15.93
C VAL A 44 9.62 -8.40 14.98
N ILE A 45 8.56 -7.80 15.49
CA ILE A 45 7.44 -7.22 14.72
C ILE A 45 7.63 -5.70 14.78
N CYS A 46 7.76 -5.04 13.63
CA CYS A 46 7.89 -3.60 13.58
C CYS A 46 6.63 -2.95 13.01
N GLU A 47 6.12 -1.91 13.68
CA GLU A 47 5.06 -1.08 13.10
C GLU A 47 5.53 -0.38 11.82
N LYS A 48 4.58 -0.04 11.00
CA LYS A 48 4.82 0.67 9.74
C LYS A 48 4.96 2.20 9.97
N PRO A 49 5.78 2.89 9.14
CA PRO A 49 6.80 2.34 8.24
C PRO A 49 7.88 1.60 9.05
N ALA A 50 8.39 0.51 8.51
CA ALA A 50 9.32 -0.33 9.27
C ALA A 50 10.66 0.37 9.61
N ALA A 51 11.04 1.38 8.82
CA ALA A 51 12.24 2.20 9.01
C ALA A 51 12.08 3.56 8.36
N MET A 52 13.06 4.45 8.51
CA MET A 52 13.07 5.76 7.86
C MET A 52 13.48 5.70 6.39
N ASN A 53 14.12 4.63 5.95
CA ASN A 53 14.53 4.38 4.56
C ASN A 53 14.88 2.90 4.34
N ALA A 54 15.06 2.52 3.07
CA ALA A 54 15.39 1.14 2.70
C ALA A 54 16.76 0.69 3.25
N GLY A 55 17.74 1.59 3.37
CA GLY A 55 19.05 1.29 3.95
C GLY A 55 18.95 0.88 5.41
N GLU A 56 18.18 1.62 6.21
CA GLU A 56 17.94 1.27 7.61
C GLU A 56 17.23 -0.08 7.73
N PHE A 57 16.25 -0.35 6.89
CA PHE A 57 15.56 -1.63 6.92
C PHE A 57 16.47 -2.79 6.49
N ALA A 58 17.38 -2.58 5.53
CA ALA A 58 18.39 -3.57 5.16
C ALA A 58 19.34 -3.89 6.33
N GLU A 59 19.72 -2.89 7.13
CA GLU A 59 20.50 -3.11 8.37
C GLU A 59 19.73 -3.97 9.38
N MET A 60 18.42 -3.72 9.53
CA MET A 60 17.54 -4.54 10.38
C MET A 60 17.47 -6.00 9.88
N MET A 61 17.32 -6.20 8.58
CA MET A 61 17.32 -7.54 7.97
C MET A 61 18.64 -8.28 8.21
N ALA A 62 19.78 -7.58 8.09
CA ALA A 62 21.09 -8.15 8.38
C ALA A 62 21.20 -8.58 9.85
N ALA A 63 20.75 -7.74 10.78
CA ALA A 63 20.76 -8.06 12.21
C ALA A 63 19.85 -9.27 12.53
N ALA A 64 18.68 -9.38 11.91
CA ALA A 64 17.80 -10.54 12.07
C ALA A 64 18.51 -11.83 11.63
N LYS A 65 19.14 -11.81 10.46
CA LYS A 65 19.88 -12.94 9.92
C LYS A 65 21.06 -13.35 10.78
N GLU A 66 21.86 -12.37 11.25
CA GLU A 66 23.03 -12.60 12.11
C GLU A 66 22.66 -13.26 13.44
N ASN A 67 21.51 -12.92 14.00
CA ASN A 67 21.05 -13.42 15.30
C ASN A 67 20.08 -14.61 15.21
N GLY A 68 19.75 -15.08 14.00
CA GLY A 68 18.88 -16.24 13.79
C GLY A 68 17.44 -16.05 14.26
N VAL A 69 16.94 -14.80 14.19
CA VAL A 69 15.58 -14.42 14.58
C VAL A 69 14.82 -13.88 13.38
N PHE A 70 13.49 -13.86 13.43
CA PHE A 70 12.72 -13.24 12.37
C PHE A 70 12.53 -11.72 12.60
N LEU A 71 12.37 -11.02 11.48
CA LEU A 71 11.91 -9.64 11.38
C LEU A 71 10.70 -9.60 10.45
N THR A 72 9.62 -8.94 10.87
CA THR A 72 8.47 -8.65 10.00
C THR A 72 7.91 -7.26 10.28
N ALA A 73 7.20 -6.66 9.31
CA ALA A 73 6.47 -5.42 9.50
C ALA A 73 4.97 -5.67 9.60
N HIS A 74 4.28 -4.85 10.40
CA HIS A 74 2.85 -4.96 10.62
C HIS A 74 2.05 -4.37 9.45
N GLN A 75 2.14 -5.01 8.27
CA GLN A 75 1.37 -4.65 7.07
C GLN A 75 -0.05 -5.26 7.13
N ASN A 76 -0.76 -4.93 8.19
CA ASN A 76 -2.09 -5.45 8.51
C ASN A 76 -3.17 -5.12 7.47
N ARG A 77 -2.98 -4.02 6.69
CA ARG A 77 -3.94 -3.58 5.67
C ARG A 77 -3.98 -4.46 4.42
N ARG A 78 -3.11 -5.48 4.33
CA ARG A 78 -3.29 -6.59 3.38
C ARG A 78 -4.58 -7.40 3.63
N MET A 79 -5.23 -7.21 4.80
CA MET A 79 -6.53 -7.81 5.16
C MET A 79 -7.69 -6.80 5.15
N ASP A 80 -7.49 -5.58 4.70
CA ASP A 80 -8.59 -4.64 4.50
C ASP A 80 -9.55 -5.17 3.42
N ALA A 81 -10.85 -5.07 3.65
CA ALA A 81 -11.88 -5.67 2.80
C ALA A 81 -11.85 -5.13 1.36
N ASP A 82 -11.67 -3.83 1.19
CA ASP A 82 -11.56 -3.16 -0.10
C ASP A 82 -10.37 -3.69 -0.90
N TYR A 83 -9.21 -3.82 -0.26
CA TYR A 83 -8.02 -4.39 -0.88
C TYR A 83 -8.24 -5.87 -1.28
N ARG A 84 -8.82 -6.67 -0.38
CA ARG A 84 -9.09 -8.10 -0.64
C ARG A 84 -10.04 -8.31 -1.81
N ILE A 85 -11.05 -7.44 -1.95
CA ILE A 85 -11.96 -7.41 -3.10
C ILE A 85 -11.17 -7.13 -4.39
N MET A 86 -10.36 -6.05 -4.40
CA MET A 86 -9.61 -5.66 -5.59
C MET A 86 -8.54 -6.71 -5.95
N LYS A 87 -7.87 -7.28 -4.96
CA LYS A 87 -6.91 -8.38 -5.18
C LYS A 87 -7.58 -9.61 -5.78
N ARG A 88 -8.77 -9.98 -5.30
CA ARG A 88 -9.56 -11.08 -5.87
C ARG A 88 -9.92 -10.81 -7.33
N ILE A 89 -10.39 -9.60 -7.65
CA ILE A 89 -10.71 -9.19 -9.03
C ILE A 89 -9.48 -9.33 -9.94
N TYR A 90 -8.30 -8.92 -9.44
CA TYR A 90 -7.03 -9.01 -10.15
C TYR A 90 -6.59 -10.47 -10.32
N ASP A 91 -6.53 -11.25 -9.24
CA ASP A 91 -6.03 -12.63 -9.23
C ASP A 91 -6.90 -13.58 -10.09
N GLU A 92 -8.23 -13.40 -10.06
CA GLU A 92 -9.18 -14.18 -10.86
C GLU A 92 -9.34 -13.63 -12.29
N ASN A 93 -8.56 -12.60 -12.68
CA ASN A 93 -8.57 -12.00 -14.02
C ASN A 93 -9.98 -11.57 -14.49
N MET A 94 -10.81 -11.07 -13.56
CA MET A 94 -12.22 -10.76 -13.84
C MET A 94 -12.40 -9.61 -14.86
N LEU A 95 -11.39 -8.76 -15.04
CA LEU A 95 -11.40 -7.61 -15.96
C LEU A 95 -10.58 -7.86 -17.23
N GLY A 96 -10.09 -9.11 -17.43
CA GLY A 96 -9.05 -9.40 -18.41
C GLY A 96 -7.71 -8.78 -18.02
N GLU A 97 -6.81 -8.60 -18.98
CA GLU A 97 -5.51 -7.99 -18.71
C GLU A 97 -5.65 -6.57 -18.14
N VAL A 98 -5.28 -6.43 -16.87
CA VAL A 98 -5.32 -5.14 -16.17
C VAL A 98 -4.15 -4.27 -16.61
N PHE A 99 -4.43 -3.04 -17.02
CA PHE A 99 -3.44 -2.08 -17.48
C PHE A 99 -3.31 -0.85 -16.60
N ARG A 100 -4.26 -0.63 -15.66
CA ARG A 100 -4.25 0.52 -14.75
C ARG A 100 -4.90 0.19 -13.40
N ILE A 101 -4.24 0.57 -12.31
CA ILE A 101 -4.77 0.49 -10.94
C ILE A 101 -4.57 1.84 -10.26
N GLU A 102 -5.58 2.33 -9.56
CA GLU A 102 -5.49 3.53 -8.73
C GLU A 102 -5.98 3.21 -7.33
N SER A 103 -5.18 3.58 -6.32
CA SER A 103 -5.50 3.42 -4.91
C SER A 103 -5.39 4.77 -4.22
N ARG A 104 -6.42 5.14 -3.44
CA ARG A 104 -6.52 6.46 -2.81
C ARG A 104 -6.93 6.38 -1.35
N VAL A 105 -6.38 7.32 -0.58
CA VAL A 105 -6.89 7.65 0.75
C VAL A 105 -6.99 9.16 0.85
N GLN A 106 -8.20 9.64 1.00
CA GLN A 106 -8.48 11.07 1.00
C GLN A 106 -9.30 11.46 2.22
N GLY A 107 -9.01 12.65 2.74
CA GLY A 107 -9.70 13.27 3.86
C GLY A 107 -9.64 14.80 3.80
N SER A 108 -10.31 15.47 4.73
CA SER A 108 -10.44 16.94 4.72
C SER A 108 -10.04 17.61 6.04
N ARG A 109 -9.43 16.89 6.98
CA ARG A 109 -9.12 17.40 8.32
C ARG A 109 -7.64 17.74 8.55
N GLY A 110 -6.79 17.59 7.51
CA GLY A 110 -5.35 17.72 7.67
C GLY A 110 -4.74 16.57 8.50
N ILE A 111 -3.47 16.71 8.84
CA ILE A 111 -2.75 15.78 9.73
C ILE A 111 -3.07 16.17 11.19
N ALA A 112 -3.37 15.20 12.04
CA ALA A 112 -3.58 15.44 13.47
C ALA A 112 -2.34 16.04 14.14
N ASP A 113 -2.53 16.86 15.18
CA ASP A 113 -1.43 17.52 15.90
C ASP A 113 -0.68 16.53 16.80
N THR A 114 0.16 15.76 16.20
CA THR A 114 0.98 14.69 16.81
C THR A 114 2.39 14.73 16.21
N TRP A 115 3.25 13.79 16.62
CA TRP A 115 4.57 13.59 16.04
C TRP A 115 4.52 13.35 14.50
N ARG A 116 3.37 12.95 13.95
CA ARG A 116 3.16 12.77 12.50
C ARG A 116 3.31 14.05 11.68
N ARG A 117 3.30 15.23 12.32
CA ARG A 117 3.62 16.52 11.69
C ARG A 117 5.12 16.85 11.70
N LYS A 118 5.94 16.01 12.32
CA LYS A 118 7.36 16.26 12.54
C LYS A 118 8.20 15.40 11.62
N LYS A 119 9.03 16.06 10.81
CA LYS A 119 9.95 15.38 9.88
C LYS A 119 10.97 14.50 10.61
N GLU A 120 11.47 14.96 11.75
CA GLU A 120 12.46 14.25 12.57
C GLU A 120 11.96 12.89 13.08
N PHE A 121 10.64 12.71 13.22
CA PHE A 121 10.02 11.45 13.65
C PHE A 121 9.51 10.59 12.49
N GLY A 122 9.79 10.98 11.24
CA GLY A 122 9.27 10.29 10.07
C GLY A 122 7.78 10.55 9.86
N GLY A 123 7.33 11.80 10.09
CA GLY A 123 5.96 12.21 9.78
C GLY A 123 5.73 12.37 8.29
N GLY A 124 4.49 12.66 7.92
CA GLY A 124 4.04 12.84 6.53
C GLY A 124 3.16 11.70 6.04
N MET A 125 2.37 12.00 5.02
CA MET A 125 1.36 11.08 4.50
C MET A 125 1.95 9.95 3.68
N LEU A 126 3.12 10.14 3.06
CA LEU A 126 3.79 9.04 2.38
C LEU A 126 4.19 7.95 3.38
N TYR A 127 4.75 8.30 4.54
CA TYR A 127 5.08 7.35 5.60
C TYR A 127 3.85 6.82 6.35
N ASP A 128 2.79 7.64 6.53
CA ASP A 128 1.63 7.20 7.30
C ASP A 128 0.70 6.29 6.48
N TRP A 129 0.28 6.72 5.28
CA TRP A 129 -0.63 5.97 4.42
C TRP A 129 0.03 5.39 3.17
N GLY A 130 1.02 6.10 2.61
CA GLY A 130 1.65 5.69 1.36
C GLY A 130 2.27 4.31 1.44
N VAL A 131 2.93 3.99 2.54
CA VAL A 131 3.54 2.67 2.76
C VAL A 131 2.54 1.52 2.70
N HIS A 132 1.29 1.73 3.12
CA HIS A 132 0.23 0.72 3.01
C HIS A 132 -0.23 0.53 1.57
N LEU A 133 -0.51 1.64 0.85
CA LEU A 133 -1.00 1.57 -0.51
C LEU A 133 0.09 1.02 -1.47
N ILE A 134 1.34 1.39 -1.23
CA ILE A 134 2.49 0.84 -1.97
C ILE A 134 2.60 -0.67 -1.72
N ASP A 135 2.59 -1.09 -0.45
CA ASP A 135 2.66 -2.51 -0.09
C ASP A 135 1.54 -3.32 -0.74
N GLN A 136 0.29 -2.85 -0.67
CA GLN A 136 -0.86 -3.47 -1.29
C GLN A 136 -0.70 -3.64 -2.81
N LEU A 137 -0.24 -2.60 -3.51
CA LEU A 137 -0.01 -2.67 -4.95
C LEU A 137 1.12 -3.64 -5.30
N LEU A 138 2.25 -3.58 -4.59
CA LEU A 138 3.40 -4.46 -4.84
C LEU A 138 3.10 -5.92 -4.49
N TYR A 139 2.24 -6.17 -3.50
CA TYR A 139 1.79 -7.51 -3.13
C TYR A 139 0.73 -8.06 -4.11
N MET A 140 -0.06 -7.19 -4.75
CA MET A 140 -1.03 -7.56 -5.79
C MET A 140 -0.34 -7.85 -7.12
N VAL A 141 0.61 -7.00 -7.52
CA VAL A 141 1.20 -7.00 -8.86
C VAL A 141 2.54 -7.71 -8.85
N ASN A 142 2.55 -8.93 -9.39
CA ASN A 142 3.77 -9.72 -9.49
C ASN A 142 4.59 -9.30 -10.75
N SER A 143 5.09 -8.07 -10.75
CA SER A 143 5.95 -7.51 -11.81
C SER A 143 6.87 -6.47 -11.21
N PRO A 144 8.13 -6.36 -11.67
CA PRO A 144 9.03 -5.30 -11.22
C PRO A 144 8.48 -3.91 -11.54
N VAL A 145 8.70 -2.95 -10.64
CA VAL A 145 8.49 -1.52 -10.92
C VAL A 145 9.70 -1.00 -11.68
N VAL A 146 9.46 -0.39 -12.84
CA VAL A 146 10.53 0.14 -13.72
C VAL A 146 10.63 1.65 -13.72
N SER A 147 9.61 2.37 -13.23
CA SER A 147 9.70 3.81 -13.04
C SER A 147 8.81 4.30 -11.88
N VAL A 148 9.29 5.38 -11.26
CA VAL A 148 8.64 6.07 -10.15
C VAL A 148 8.62 7.56 -10.44
N TYR A 149 7.44 8.20 -10.32
CA TYR A 149 7.29 9.65 -10.34
C TYR A 149 6.42 10.10 -9.18
N ALA A 150 6.88 11.09 -8.42
CA ALA A 150 6.19 11.56 -7.21
C ALA A 150 6.02 13.09 -7.18
N GLU A 151 4.86 13.52 -6.74
CA GLU A 151 4.51 14.89 -6.44
C GLU A 151 4.07 14.98 -4.98
N PHE A 152 4.73 15.83 -4.19
CA PHE A 152 4.35 16.11 -2.82
C PHE A 152 3.87 17.56 -2.70
N GLN A 153 2.85 17.77 -1.89
CA GLN A 153 2.35 19.10 -1.55
C GLN A 153 2.32 19.26 -0.04
N TYR A 154 2.43 20.50 0.39
CA TYR A 154 2.51 20.93 1.79
C TYR A 154 1.42 21.99 1.99
N ILE A 155 0.14 21.61 1.76
CA ILE A 155 -1.01 22.51 1.68
C ILE A 155 -1.27 23.17 3.02
N SER A 156 -1.14 22.43 4.12
CA SER A 156 -1.32 22.91 5.48
C SER A 156 -0.06 23.56 6.07
N GLN A 157 0.97 23.81 5.24
CA GLN A 157 2.23 24.48 5.63
C GLN A 157 2.97 23.77 6.78
N GLN A 158 2.88 22.46 6.83
CA GLN A 158 3.63 21.61 7.77
C GLN A 158 5.04 21.32 7.24
N GLU A 159 5.90 20.75 8.10
CA GLU A 159 7.26 20.28 7.72
C GLU A 159 7.25 19.05 6.81
N VAL A 160 6.10 18.39 6.73
CA VAL A 160 5.90 17.10 6.07
C VAL A 160 4.82 17.19 4.99
N ASP A 161 4.85 16.26 4.07
CA ASP A 161 3.87 16.10 3.01
C ASP A 161 2.47 15.79 3.60
N ASP A 162 1.45 16.53 3.12
CA ASP A 162 0.05 16.30 3.45
C ASP A 162 -0.80 15.92 2.25
N ASN A 163 -0.20 15.96 1.07
CA ASN A 163 -0.79 15.49 -0.19
C ASN A 163 0.30 14.86 -1.05
N VAL A 164 0.07 13.63 -1.50
CA VAL A 164 1.02 12.80 -2.26
C VAL A 164 0.34 12.21 -3.48
N ARG A 165 0.97 12.33 -4.64
CA ARG A 165 0.66 11.56 -5.83
C ARG A 165 1.89 10.80 -6.27
N LEU A 166 1.80 9.48 -6.36
CA LEU A 166 2.86 8.60 -6.75
C LEU A 166 2.42 7.75 -7.93
N SER A 167 3.07 7.93 -9.06
CA SER A 167 2.86 7.14 -10.27
C SER A 167 3.94 6.07 -10.40
N LEU A 168 3.51 4.83 -10.61
CA LEU A 168 4.37 3.67 -10.83
C LEU A 168 4.11 3.10 -12.21
N THR A 169 5.17 2.66 -12.90
CA THR A 169 5.05 1.83 -14.09
C THR A 169 5.72 0.49 -13.82
N PHE A 170 5.01 -0.59 -14.13
CA PHE A 170 5.52 -1.95 -14.00
C PHE A 170 6.12 -2.45 -15.32
N GLN A 171 7.02 -3.42 -15.26
CA GLN A 171 7.70 -3.97 -16.42
C GLN A 171 6.73 -4.61 -17.44
N ASN A 172 5.58 -5.12 -16.96
CA ASN A 172 4.51 -5.65 -17.82
C ASN A 172 3.70 -4.56 -18.55
N GLY A 173 4.05 -3.28 -18.40
CA GLY A 173 3.38 -2.13 -19.04
C GLY A 173 2.21 -1.57 -18.24
N MET A 174 1.82 -2.19 -17.11
CA MET A 174 0.75 -1.68 -16.26
C MET A 174 1.19 -0.41 -15.52
N SER A 175 0.27 0.55 -15.37
CA SER A 175 0.48 1.75 -14.55
C SER A 175 -0.31 1.67 -13.26
N ALA A 176 0.25 2.23 -12.17
CA ALA A 176 -0.49 2.41 -10.94
C ALA A 176 -0.33 3.83 -10.39
N LEU A 177 -1.38 4.32 -9.72
CA LEU A 177 -1.40 5.59 -9.02
C LEU A 177 -1.72 5.35 -7.54
N VAL A 178 -0.86 5.84 -6.66
CA VAL A 178 -1.14 6.03 -5.23
C VAL A 178 -1.41 7.51 -5.01
N GLU A 179 -2.54 7.82 -4.38
CA GLU A 179 -2.89 9.20 -4.08
C GLU A 179 -3.39 9.34 -2.64
N ILE A 180 -2.75 10.21 -1.89
CA ILE A 180 -3.14 10.52 -0.51
C ILE A 180 -3.36 12.02 -0.41
N GLY A 181 -4.46 12.42 0.21
CA GLY A 181 -4.75 13.83 0.40
C GLY A 181 -5.50 14.10 1.69
N THR A 182 -5.09 15.11 2.42
CA THR A 182 -5.72 15.51 3.69
C THR A 182 -6.60 16.77 3.57
N CYS A 183 -6.68 17.35 2.37
CA CYS A 183 -7.42 18.57 2.07
C CYS A 183 -8.44 18.39 0.93
N ASN A 184 -9.02 17.21 0.82
CA ASN A 184 -10.00 16.87 -0.21
C ASN A 184 -11.43 17.04 0.36
N TYR A 185 -12.24 17.87 -0.27
CA TYR A 185 -13.64 18.13 0.15
C TYR A 185 -14.66 17.34 -0.67
N ILE A 186 -14.24 16.81 -1.81
CA ILE A 186 -14.96 15.81 -2.61
C ILE A 186 -13.99 14.64 -2.80
N MET A 187 -14.42 13.46 -2.37
CA MET A 187 -13.59 12.25 -2.45
C MET A 187 -13.69 11.64 -3.83
N LEU A 188 -12.55 11.19 -4.36
CA LEU A 188 -12.47 10.29 -5.49
C LEU A 188 -12.64 8.85 -5.00
N PRO A 189 -12.94 7.88 -5.90
CA PRO A 189 -13.00 6.48 -5.53
C PRO A 189 -11.73 6.00 -4.80
N LEU A 190 -11.90 5.18 -3.76
CA LEU A 190 -10.77 4.54 -3.06
C LEU A 190 -9.94 3.69 -4.00
N TRP A 191 -10.64 2.91 -4.85
CA TRP A 191 -10.02 2.03 -5.83
C TRP A 191 -10.66 2.20 -7.20
N TYR A 192 -9.81 2.20 -8.20
CA TYR A 192 -10.20 2.09 -9.60
C TYR A 192 -9.24 1.12 -10.29
N MET A 193 -9.78 0.11 -10.98
CA MET A 193 -8.99 -0.87 -11.72
C MET A 193 -9.58 -1.04 -13.12
N ALA A 194 -8.76 -0.83 -14.15
CA ALA A 194 -9.17 -0.96 -15.54
C ALA A 194 -8.39 -2.09 -16.21
N GLY A 195 -9.15 -2.99 -16.81
CA GLY A 195 -8.67 -4.08 -17.66
C GLY A 195 -9.26 -4.02 -19.06
N LYS A 196 -8.79 -4.91 -19.93
CA LYS A 196 -9.21 -4.92 -21.35
C LYS A 196 -10.69 -5.26 -21.55
N THR A 197 -11.29 -5.99 -20.62
CA THR A 197 -12.68 -6.46 -20.72
C THR A 197 -13.57 -5.99 -19.58
N GLY A 198 -13.10 -5.06 -18.75
CA GLY A 198 -13.92 -4.52 -17.69
C GLY A 198 -13.20 -3.49 -16.82
N THR A 199 -13.98 -2.86 -15.95
CA THR A 199 -13.51 -1.87 -14.97
C THR A 199 -14.19 -2.12 -13.65
N ALA A 200 -13.43 -2.07 -12.54
CA ALA A 200 -13.93 -2.16 -11.18
C ALA A 200 -13.64 -0.86 -10.42
N GLN A 201 -14.53 -0.49 -9.54
CA GLN A 201 -14.44 0.69 -8.70
C GLN A 201 -14.99 0.41 -7.30
N ILE A 202 -14.30 0.89 -6.27
CA ILE A 202 -14.81 1.00 -4.90
C ILE A 202 -14.82 2.48 -4.55
N ASP A 203 -16.00 3.00 -4.19
CA ASP A 203 -16.19 4.43 -4.01
C ASP A 203 -15.71 4.92 -2.64
N TYR A 204 -16.03 4.16 -1.58
CA TYR A 204 -15.75 4.58 -0.22
C TYR A 204 -15.56 3.40 0.76
N TRP A 205 -15.23 3.71 2.01
CA TRP A 205 -14.97 2.74 3.08
C TRP A 205 -16.13 1.80 3.42
N ASN A 206 -17.36 2.14 3.01
CA ASN A 206 -18.54 1.28 3.12
C ASN A 206 -18.59 0.18 2.05
N LEU A 207 -17.57 0.09 1.19
CA LEU A 207 -17.43 -0.87 0.11
C LEU A 207 -18.47 -0.73 -1.01
N GLU A 208 -19.15 0.41 -1.07
CA GLU A 208 -19.98 0.73 -2.25
C GLU A 208 -19.09 0.76 -3.50
N GLY A 209 -19.60 0.14 -4.56
CA GLY A 209 -18.86 0.04 -5.80
C GLY A 209 -19.48 -0.95 -6.76
N ARG A 210 -18.85 -1.14 -7.91
CA ARG A 210 -19.35 -2.01 -8.99
C ARG A 210 -18.24 -2.45 -9.92
N MET A 211 -18.55 -3.45 -10.75
CA MET A 211 -17.77 -3.77 -11.94
C MET A 211 -18.67 -3.58 -13.17
N ASN A 212 -18.10 -3.01 -14.22
CA ASN A 212 -18.69 -3.00 -15.55
C ASN A 212 -17.87 -3.95 -16.41
N LEU A 213 -18.50 -5.02 -16.89
CA LEU A 213 -17.88 -6.05 -17.70
C LEU A 213 -18.39 -5.97 -19.13
N LEU A 214 -17.50 -6.21 -20.07
CA LEU A 214 -17.81 -6.31 -21.47
C LEU A 214 -18.48 -7.66 -21.75
N ILE A 215 -19.67 -7.64 -22.36
CA ILE A 215 -20.40 -8.84 -22.77
C ILE A 215 -19.98 -9.24 -24.18
N ASP A 216 -19.87 -8.27 -25.07
CA ASP A 216 -19.50 -8.47 -26.46
C ASP A 216 -18.39 -7.49 -26.86
N ASN A 217 -17.36 -8.02 -27.50
CA ASN A 217 -16.22 -7.24 -27.95
C ASN A 217 -16.40 -6.65 -29.35
N ASP A 218 -17.45 -7.03 -30.08
CA ASP A 218 -17.76 -6.48 -31.41
C ASP A 218 -18.19 -5.02 -31.27
N ILE A 219 -17.26 -4.12 -31.57
CA ILE A 219 -17.56 -2.69 -31.68
C ILE A 219 -18.25 -2.49 -33.03
N LYS A 220 -19.58 -2.42 -33.01
CA LYS A 220 -20.31 -1.88 -34.12
C LYS A 220 -20.26 -0.38 -34.04
N PHE A 221 -19.42 0.24 -34.87
CA PHE A 221 -19.51 1.69 -35.10
C PHE A 221 -20.86 1.89 -35.82
N GLU A 222 -21.85 2.42 -35.09
CA GLU A 222 -23.15 2.76 -35.66
C GLU A 222 -22.96 3.81 -36.75
N ASP A 223 -23.77 3.72 -37.81
CA ASP A 223 -23.75 4.67 -38.92
C ASP A 223 -24.10 6.11 -38.48
N GLU A 224 -24.69 6.27 -37.28
CA GLU A 224 -25.01 7.57 -36.70
C GLU A 224 -23.93 8.02 -35.72
N ILE A 225 -23.36 9.18 -36.02
CA ILE A 225 -22.38 9.85 -35.10
C ILE A 225 -23.17 10.40 -33.91
N PRO A 226 -22.89 9.94 -32.66
CA PRO A 226 -23.58 10.47 -31.50
C PRO A 226 -23.36 11.98 -31.37
N ASN A 227 -24.47 12.71 -31.24
CA ASN A 227 -24.44 14.16 -31.07
C ASN A 227 -24.36 14.48 -29.54
N THR A 228 -23.23 14.93 -29.06
CA THR A 228 -23.01 15.33 -27.68
C THR A 228 -23.26 16.84 -27.50
N LEU A 229 -23.27 17.33 -26.24
CA LEU A 229 -23.37 18.76 -25.95
C LEU A 229 -22.21 19.61 -26.55
N VAL A 230 -21.10 18.97 -26.90
CA VAL A 230 -19.92 19.61 -27.53
C VAL A 230 -19.84 19.31 -29.04
N GLY A 231 -20.86 18.69 -29.61
CA GLY A 231 -20.93 18.32 -31.03
C GLY A 231 -20.78 16.81 -31.29
N PRO A 232 -20.73 16.41 -32.55
CA PRO A 232 -20.65 15.00 -32.94
C PRO A 232 -19.29 14.42 -32.53
N SER A 233 -19.28 13.25 -31.87
CA SER A 233 -18.05 12.55 -31.47
C SER A 233 -18.21 11.05 -31.69
N ILE A 234 -17.29 10.45 -32.44
CA ILE A 234 -17.23 9.00 -32.66
C ILE A 234 -16.27 8.36 -31.65
N THR A 235 -15.10 8.96 -31.44
CA THR A 235 -13.99 8.35 -30.72
C THR A 235 -14.25 8.16 -29.23
N LEU A 236 -15.04 9.04 -28.61
CA LEU A 236 -15.34 9.02 -27.17
C LEU A 236 -16.80 8.70 -26.89
N ALA A 237 -17.53 8.17 -27.86
CA ALA A 237 -18.89 7.73 -27.65
C ALA A 237 -18.94 6.59 -26.60
N PRO A 238 -19.87 6.62 -25.64
CA PRO A 238 -20.06 5.50 -24.74
C PRO A 238 -20.50 4.28 -25.56
N ARG A 239 -20.12 3.09 -25.09
CA ARG A 239 -20.67 1.86 -25.66
C ARG A 239 -22.17 1.79 -25.40
N SER A 240 -22.89 1.10 -26.28
CA SER A 240 -24.31 0.77 -26.06
C SER A 240 -24.47 -0.11 -24.81
N GLU A 241 -25.56 0.08 -24.06
CA GLU A 241 -25.77 -0.61 -22.77
C GLU A 241 -25.88 -2.14 -22.94
N ASP A 242 -26.29 -2.63 -24.09
CA ASP A 242 -26.39 -4.06 -24.44
C ASP A 242 -25.03 -4.74 -24.61
N THR A 243 -23.92 -3.98 -24.74
CA THR A 243 -22.55 -4.52 -24.84
C THR A 243 -21.85 -4.63 -23.52
N MET A 244 -22.43 -4.11 -22.43
CA MET A 244 -21.84 -4.09 -21.09
C MET A 244 -22.82 -4.61 -20.05
N GLN A 245 -22.27 -5.27 -19.03
CA GLN A 245 -23.02 -5.70 -17.86
C GLN A 245 -22.46 -5.03 -16.60
N VAL A 246 -23.35 -4.43 -15.80
CA VAL A 246 -23.01 -3.99 -14.45
C VAL A 246 -23.20 -5.15 -13.49
N VAL A 247 -22.14 -5.51 -12.78
CA VAL A 247 -22.16 -6.59 -11.80
C VAL A 247 -21.69 -6.08 -10.43
N PRO A 248 -22.17 -6.68 -9.33
CA PRO A 248 -21.70 -6.31 -7.99
C PRO A 248 -20.23 -6.70 -7.82
N LEU A 249 -19.56 -6.06 -6.87
CA LEU A 249 -18.23 -6.47 -6.43
C LEU A 249 -18.28 -7.89 -5.81
N PRO A 250 -17.25 -8.72 -6.03
CA PRO A 250 -17.18 -10.03 -5.41
C PRO A 250 -17.00 -9.90 -3.89
N ALA A 251 -17.52 -10.85 -3.14
CA ALA A 251 -17.18 -10.96 -1.72
C ALA A 251 -15.71 -11.31 -1.53
N ALA A 252 -15.09 -10.83 -0.46
CA ALA A 252 -13.75 -11.22 -0.08
C ALA A 252 -13.72 -11.71 1.37
N GLU A 253 -12.89 -12.71 1.62
CA GLU A 253 -12.64 -13.17 2.98
C GLU A 253 -11.68 -12.20 3.67
N VAL A 254 -12.06 -11.82 4.89
CA VAL A 254 -11.29 -10.91 5.75
C VAL A 254 -11.11 -11.55 7.11
N ASP A 255 -9.87 -11.88 7.42
CA ASP A 255 -9.46 -12.27 8.77
C ASP A 255 -8.52 -11.22 9.36
N LYS A 256 -9.05 -10.33 10.19
CA LYS A 256 -8.25 -9.27 10.84
C LYS A 256 -7.18 -9.82 11.79
N GLY A 257 -7.33 -11.07 12.25
CA GLY A 257 -6.36 -11.78 13.09
C GLY A 257 -5.27 -12.50 12.30
N TYR A 258 -5.40 -12.63 10.99
CA TYR A 258 -4.54 -13.46 10.15
C TYR A 258 -3.05 -13.18 10.33
N PHE A 259 -2.65 -11.92 10.47
CA PHE A 259 -1.27 -11.56 10.71
C PHE A 259 -0.71 -12.25 11.97
N TYR A 260 -1.44 -12.20 13.06
CA TYR A 260 -1.02 -12.81 14.33
C TYR A 260 -1.16 -14.34 14.31
N HIS A 261 -2.18 -14.89 13.64
CA HIS A 261 -2.29 -16.33 13.44
C HIS A 261 -1.10 -16.89 12.67
N ASN A 262 -0.67 -16.21 11.59
CA ASN A 262 0.54 -16.59 10.86
C ASN A 262 1.80 -16.52 11.74
N LEU A 263 1.93 -15.48 12.59
CA LEU A 263 3.09 -15.39 13.49
C LEU A 263 3.15 -16.54 14.50
N LEU A 264 2.00 -16.95 15.05
CA LEU A 264 1.95 -18.14 15.91
C LEU A 264 2.36 -19.40 15.13
N ASP A 265 1.89 -19.57 13.90
CA ASP A 265 2.30 -20.68 13.05
C ASP A 265 3.79 -20.65 12.71
N VAL A 266 4.38 -19.46 12.53
CA VAL A 266 5.84 -19.31 12.33
C VAL A 266 6.61 -19.77 13.57
N LEU A 267 6.16 -19.36 14.77
CA LEU A 267 6.80 -19.71 16.03
C LEU A 267 6.64 -21.20 16.37
N ASP A 268 5.44 -21.73 16.19
CA ASP A 268 5.10 -23.10 16.63
C ASP A 268 5.51 -24.17 15.59
N ASN A 269 5.37 -23.84 14.30
CA ASN A 269 5.48 -24.82 13.21
C ASN A 269 6.59 -24.50 12.19
N GLY A 270 7.27 -23.35 12.31
CA GLY A 270 8.32 -22.92 11.39
C GLY A 270 7.81 -22.61 9.99
N THR A 271 6.55 -22.19 9.85
CA THR A 271 5.98 -21.77 8.56
C THR A 271 6.61 -20.47 8.06
N GLU A 272 6.34 -20.08 6.81
CA GLU A 272 6.84 -18.81 6.29
C GLU A 272 6.05 -17.62 6.85
N LEU A 273 6.76 -16.50 7.05
CA LEU A 273 6.12 -15.21 7.35
C LEU A 273 5.21 -14.79 6.19
N TRP A 274 3.99 -14.39 6.52
CA TRP A 274 3.05 -13.81 5.54
C TRP A 274 3.53 -12.47 5.00
N VAL A 275 4.10 -11.63 5.86
CA VAL A 275 4.75 -10.38 5.44
C VAL A 275 6.26 -10.63 5.48
N LYS A 276 6.84 -10.88 4.31
CA LYS A 276 8.27 -11.18 4.17
C LYS A 276 9.11 -9.90 4.23
N PRO A 277 10.28 -9.92 4.88
CA PRO A 277 11.16 -8.75 4.92
C PRO A 277 11.52 -8.20 3.54
N GLU A 278 11.71 -9.07 2.56
CA GLU A 278 12.04 -8.68 1.18
C GLU A 278 10.93 -7.85 0.53
N GLU A 279 9.67 -8.16 0.81
CA GLU A 279 8.52 -7.40 0.32
C GLU A 279 8.46 -6.00 0.98
N VAL A 280 8.76 -5.94 2.28
CA VAL A 280 8.85 -4.67 3.02
C VAL A 280 9.99 -3.82 2.49
N LEU A 281 11.17 -4.42 2.26
CA LEU A 281 12.30 -3.73 1.65
C LEU A 281 11.94 -3.14 0.29
N ARG A 282 11.26 -3.93 -0.55
CA ARG A 282 10.76 -3.48 -1.86
C ARG A 282 9.85 -2.24 -1.73
N SER A 283 8.93 -2.25 -0.75
CA SER A 283 8.06 -1.10 -0.47
C SER A 283 8.85 0.13 0.01
N MET A 284 9.83 -0.05 0.88
CA MET A 284 10.70 1.03 1.36
C MET A 284 11.58 1.62 0.25
N GLN A 285 12.06 0.81 -0.69
CA GLN A 285 12.79 1.29 -1.87
C GLN A 285 11.92 2.21 -2.74
N ILE A 286 10.65 1.89 -2.93
CA ILE A 286 9.71 2.78 -3.66
C ILE A 286 9.51 4.10 -2.89
N VAL A 287 9.41 4.06 -1.57
CA VAL A 287 9.32 5.28 -0.74
C VAL A 287 10.56 6.16 -0.92
N ASP A 288 11.75 5.58 -0.88
CA ASP A 288 13.02 6.32 -1.10
C ASP A 288 13.03 6.96 -2.50
N LEU A 289 12.66 6.20 -3.54
CA LEU A 289 12.62 6.71 -4.91
C LEU A 289 11.54 7.80 -5.09
N ALA A 290 10.44 7.75 -4.35
CA ALA A 290 9.44 8.82 -4.35
C ALA A 290 10.02 10.14 -3.82
N PHE A 291 10.81 10.11 -2.73
CA PHE A 291 11.50 11.30 -2.23
C PHE A 291 12.57 11.81 -3.21
N VAL A 292 13.31 10.91 -3.88
CA VAL A 292 14.28 11.28 -4.90
C VAL A 292 13.58 11.93 -6.10
N SER A 293 12.51 11.30 -6.61
CA SER A 293 11.72 11.83 -7.74
C SER A 293 11.18 13.23 -7.45
N PHE A 294 10.60 13.43 -6.28
CA PHE A 294 10.09 14.74 -5.87
C PHE A 294 11.20 15.81 -5.79
N LYS A 295 12.36 15.46 -5.22
CA LYS A 295 13.50 16.37 -5.10
C LYS A 295 14.08 16.75 -6.46
N GLU A 296 14.23 15.78 -7.36
CA GLU A 296 14.81 15.96 -8.68
C GLU A 296 13.78 16.46 -9.71
N LYS A 297 12.48 16.38 -9.39
CA LYS A 297 11.35 16.70 -10.29
C LYS A 297 11.39 15.90 -11.60
N ASN A 298 11.83 14.67 -11.51
CA ASN A 298 12.01 13.77 -12.64
C ASN A 298 11.43 12.38 -12.35
N VAL A 299 11.13 11.65 -13.43
CA VAL A 299 10.87 10.22 -13.38
C VAL A 299 12.17 9.49 -13.04
N ILE A 300 12.13 8.61 -12.05
CA ILE A 300 13.26 7.78 -11.66
C ILE A 300 13.08 6.39 -12.26
N THR A 301 14.03 5.96 -13.08
CA THR A 301 14.08 4.59 -13.62
C THR A 301 14.67 3.65 -12.57
N CYS A 302 14.07 2.48 -12.42
CA CYS A 302 14.48 1.48 -11.45
C CYS A 302 14.21 0.05 -11.96
N ASN A 303 14.46 -0.94 -11.11
CA ASN A 303 14.06 -2.33 -11.32
C ASN A 303 13.86 -2.96 -9.92
N ILE A 304 12.69 -2.73 -9.35
CA ILE A 304 12.33 -3.11 -7.98
C ILE A 304 11.16 -4.09 -7.98
#